data_6a6cbd07cca13704de983c6b043428e7
#
_entry.id   6a6cbd07cca13704de983c6b043428e7
#
_cell.length_a   1.000
_cell.length_b   1.000
_cell.length_c   1.000
_cell.angle_alpha   90.00
_cell.angle_beta   90.00
_cell.angle_gamma   90.00
#
_symmetry.space_group_name_H-M   'P 1'
#
loop_
_entity.id
_entity.type
_entity.pdbx_description
1 polymer ?
#
loop_
_entity_poly.entity_id
_entity_poly.type
_entity_poly.pdbx_seq_one_letter_code
_entity_poly.pdbx_strand_id
1 'polypeptide(L)'
;LDVGSDKPSYQADVYPNLSTSEPESTIGIVDKKLVADVKAYRKSAFLNGRSPLTWRQGLKHDAASVMELSCISEEVYQNKFKEIVDVESDYIYPLLKSTDLFHGKVDSKRGVIVTQKKIGEDTSILQQSAPKLWKYLKYHSNQFDKRKSSIYKGKPAFSIFGIGDYSFSLYKVAISGFHKQPIFRIIFPINNRPIMLDDTCYFVPCNSLESAILVTCLFNSYICLDFIKSTTFLDAKRPITKKLLQSIDFNALINHIPQEQLVKQANCEYQRFQPYSDKKIDWLSALESLPKNITIASVLDKCPSQTHNKQLTLNV
;
A
#
# COMPACT_ATOMS: atom_id res chain seq x y z
N LEU A 1 -14.38 -2.05 29.64
CA LEU A 1 -15.73 -2.64 29.61
C LEU A 1 -16.22 -2.68 31.03
N ASP A 2 -17.32 -1.99 31.29
CA ASP A 2 -17.94 -1.95 32.59
C ASP A 2 -18.52 -3.34 32.94
N VAL A 3 -17.93 -4.04 33.89
CA VAL A 3 -18.30 -5.42 34.29
C VAL A 3 -19.43 -5.43 35.31
N GLY A 4 -19.95 -4.28 35.69
CA GLY A 4 -20.91 -4.13 36.80
C GLY A 4 -22.27 -3.58 36.45
N SER A 5 -22.59 -3.28 35.20
CA SER A 5 -23.89 -2.76 34.81
C SER A 5 -24.70 -3.73 33.95
N ASP A 6 -26.03 -3.76 34.13
CA ASP A 6 -26.96 -4.56 33.35
C ASP A 6 -27.01 -4.17 31.85
N LYS A 7 -26.37 -3.06 31.49
CA LYS A 7 -26.17 -2.63 30.09
C LYS A 7 -24.69 -2.51 29.80
N PRO A 8 -24.17 -3.25 28.80
CA PRO A 8 -22.75 -3.16 28.46
C PRO A 8 -22.39 -1.74 28.07
N SER A 9 -21.35 -1.18 28.69
CA SER A 9 -20.75 0.07 28.21
C SER A 9 -20.04 -0.19 26.89
N TYR A 10 -20.35 0.63 25.86
CA TYR A 10 -19.67 0.61 24.58
C TYR A 10 -18.44 1.52 24.55
N GLN A 11 -18.03 2.05 25.72
CA GLN A 11 -16.88 2.95 25.85
C GLN A 11 -16.07 2.58 27.10
N ALA A 12 -14.75 2.77 27.01
CA ALA A 12 -13.82 2.61 28.14
C ALA A 12 -12.70 3.63 28.02
N ASP A 13 -12.42 4.32 29.11
CA ASP A 13 -11.33 5.28 29.16
C ASP A 13 -9.98 4.58 29.25
N VAL A 14 -9.00 5.12 28.56
CA VAL A 14 -7.62 4.63 28.50
C VAL A 14 -6.73 5.65 29.20
N TYR A 15 -6.00 5.21 30.21
CA TYR A 15 -5.08 6.03 30.96
C TYR A 15 -3.63 5.66 30.63
N PRO A 16 -2.72 6.64 30.49
CA PRO A 16 -1.31 6.36 30.16
C PRO A 16 -0.57 5.60 31.27
N ASN A 17 -1.05 5.76 32.53
CA ASN A 17 -0.57 5.05 33.71
C ASN A 17 -1.60 5.13 34.83
N LEU A 18 -1.36 4.38 35.94
CA LEU A 18 -2.27 4.30 37.08
C LEU A 18 -2.34 5.56 37.94
N SER A 19 -1.44 6.53 37.74
CA SER A 19 -1.37 7.76 38.56
C SER A 19 -2.02 8.96 37.87
N THR A 20 -2.47 8.81 36.62
CA THR A 20 -3.06 9.88 35.82
C THR A 20 -4.57 9.93 36.05
N SER A 21 -5.12 11.10 36.36
CA SER A 21 -6.57 11.32 36.57
C SER A 21 -7.32 11.55 35.26
N GLU A 22 -6.63 12.02 34.21
CA GLU A 22 -7.24 12.34 32.93
C GLU A 22 -6.96 11.20 31.91
N PRO A 23 -7.98 10.71 31.21
CA PRO A 23 -7.80 9.69 30.18
C PRO A 23 -7.06 10.27 28.96
N GLU A 24 -6.14 9.48 28.40
CA GLU A 24 -5.47 9.80 27.15
C GLU A 24 -6.41 9.66 25.94
N SER A 25 -7.29 8.67 25.98
CA SER A 25 -8.29 8.41 24.93
C SER A 25 -9.47 7.62 25.49
N THR A 26 -10.55 7.51 24.72
CA THR A 26 -11.70 6.66 25.04
C THR A 26 -11.92 5.67 23.92
N ILE A 27 -11.71 4.38 24.19
CA ILE A 27 -12.04 3.29 23.29
C ILE A 27 -13.56 3.11 23.28
N GLY A 28 -14.15 2.87 22.11
CA GLY A 28 -15.59 2.63 22.04
C GLY A 28 -16.07 2.09 20.71
N ILE A 29 -17.38 1.83 20.64
CA ILE A 29 -18.06 1.43 19.42
C ILE A 29 -18.83 2.63 18.86
N VAL A 30 -18.46 3.05 17.65
CA VAL A 30 -19.14 4.10 16.89
C VAL A 30 -19.56 3.50 15.55
N ASP A 31 -20.83 3.62 15.19
CA ASP A 31 -21.40 3.08 13.94
C ASP A 31 -21.00 1.61 13.66
N LYS A 32 -21.11 0.77 14.68
CA LYS A 32 -20.75 -0.66 14.68
C LYS A 32 -19.24 -0.93 14.46
N LYS A 33 -18.40 0.08 14.57
CA LYS A 33 -16.94 -0.03 14.43
C LYS A 33 -16.28 0.21 15.79
N LEU A 34 -15.42 -0.70 16.20
CA LEU A 34 -14.57 -0.51 17.37
C LEU A 34 -13.44 0.47 16.98
N VAL A 35 -13.30 1.54 17.76
CA VAL A 35 -12.32 2.60 17.53
C VAL A 35 -11.46 2.82 18.77
N ALA A 36 -10.21 3.22 18.56
CA ALA A 36 -9.24 3.44 19.62
C ALA A 36 -9.40 4.80 20.33
N ASP A 37 -10.01 5.77 19.64
CA ASP A 37 -10.35 7.07 20.20
C ASP A 37 -11.68 7.57 19.61
N VAL A 38 -12.74 7.53 20.42
CA VAL A 38 -14.10 7.94 20.04
C VAL A 38 -14.16 9.41 19.68
N LYS A 39 -13.49 10.29 20.44
CA LYS A 39 -13.52 11.74 20.22
C LYS A 39 -12.81 12.12 18.92
N ALA A 40 -11.61 11.58 18.69
CA ALA A 40 -10.86 11.82 17.46
C ALA A 40 -11.56 11.20 16.25
N TYR A 41 -12.11 9.98 16.41
CA TYR A 41 -12.84 9.31 15.32
C TYR A 41 -14.06 10.10 14.86
N ARG A 42 -14.88 10.64 15.78
CA ARG A 42 -16.08 11.42 15.42
C ARG A 42 -15.77 12.62 14.53
N LYS A 43 -14.60 13.26 14.72
CA LYS A 43 -14.16 14.39 13.88
C LYS A 43 -13.80 14.00 12.45
N SER A 44 -13.38 12.75 12.25
CA SER A 44 -12.90 12.21 10.97
C SER A 44 -13.78 11.08 10.42
N ALA A 45 -14.92 10.78 11.05
CA ALA A 45 -15.82 9.67 10.71
C ALA A 45 -16.32 9.70 9.26
N PHE A 46 -16.44 10.89 8.65
CA PHE A 46 -16.79 11.07 7.25
C PHE A 46 -15.79 10.41 6.27
N LEU A 47 -14.56 10.12 6.73
CA LEU A 47 -13.57 9.37 5.97
C LEU A 47 -13.79 7.84 6.03
N ASN A 48 -14.75 7.36 6.83
CA ASN A 48 -15.05 5.94 6.90
C ASN A 48 -15.94 5.53 5.73
N GLY A 49 -15.32 4.91 4.73
CA GLY A 49 -16.03 4.53 3.51
C GLY A 49 -15.27 3.46 2.72
N ARG A 50 -15.15 3.67 1.44
CA ARG A 50 -14.44 2.77 0.52
C ARG A 50 -13.49 3.56 -0.38
N SER A 51 -12.21 3.16 -0.38
CA SER A 51 -11.22 3.73 -1.28
C SER A 51 -11.39 3.19 -2.71
N PRO A 52 -11.38 4.03 -3.76
CA PRO A 52 -11.25 3.59 -5.14
C PRO A 52 -9.84 3.09 -5.45
N LEU A 53 -8.86 3.51 -4.65
CA LEU A 53 -7.48 3.06 -4.75
C LEU A 53 -7.37 1.62 -4.24
N THR A 54 -6.78 0.74 -5.04
CA THR A 54 -6.59 -0.66 -4.64
C THR A 54 -5.27 -0.82 -3.90
N TRP A 55 -5.32 -0.88 -2.59
CA TRP A 55 -4.16 -1.16 -1.75
C TRP A 55 -3.63 -2.58 -1.98
N ARG A 56 -2.33 -2.70 -2.15
CA ARG A 56 -1.62 -3.96 -2.35
C ARG A 56 -0.67 -4.21 -1.18
N GLN A 57 -0.40 -5.46 -0.90
CA GLN A 57 0.68 -5.88 -0.01
C GLN A 57 1.91 -6.19 -0.84
N GLY A 58 3.11 -5.94 -0.32
CA GLY A 58 4.35 -6.24 -1.02
C GLY A 58 4.64 -7.74 -1.14
N LEU A 59 5.79 -8.05 -1.69
CA LEU A 59 6.20 -9.41 -2.04
C LEU A 59 6.34 -10.31 -0.82
N LYS A 60 5.83 -11.53 -0.93
CA LYS A 60 6.03 -12.61 0.04
C LYS A 60 6.67 -13.80 -0.66
N HIS A 61 7.85 -14.21 -0.21
CA HIS A 61 8.61 -15.34 -0.76
C HIS A 61 8.99 -16.40 0.29
N ASP A 62 9.01 -16.06 1.57
CA ASP A 62 9.34 -16.90 2.73
C ASP A 62 10.69 -17.69 2.57
N ALA A 63 11.61 -17.18 1.76
CA ALA A 63 12.93 -17.73 1.50
C ALA A 63 14.01 -16.62 1.51
N ALA A 64 13.98 -15.77 2.57
CA ALA A 64 14.78 -14.56 2.66
C ALA A 64 16.30 -14.82 2.60
N SER A 65 16.77 -16.02 2.97
CA SER A 65 18.19 -16.36 2.93
C SER A 65 18.78 -16.40 1.52
N VAL A 66 17.94 -16.69 0.53
CA VAL A 66 18.35 -16.84 -0.88
C VAL A 66 17.70 -15.83 -1.81
N MET A 67 16.50 -15.33 -1.49
CA MET A 67 15.77 -14.40 -2.35
C MET A 67 16.12 -12.93 -2.08
N GLU A 68 16.48 -12.58 -0.83
CA GLU A 68 16.90 -11.23 -0.48
C GLU A 68 18.43 -11.11 -0.55
N LEU A 69 18.87 -10.12 -1.28
CA LEU A 69 20.27 -9.92 -1.59
C LEU A 69 20.77 -8.60 -0.99
N SER A 70 22.03 -8.57 -0.59
CA SER A 70 22.74 -7.33 -0.24
C SER A 70 23.59 -6.90 -1.44
N CYS A 71 23.47 -5.67 -1.87
CA CYS A 71 24.36 -5.07 -2.85
C CYS A 71 25.67 -4.71 -2.14
N ILE A 72 26.78 -5.36 -2.52
CA ILE A 72 28.10 -5.17 -1.92
C ILE A 72 28.99 -4.22 -2.73
N SER A 73 28.75 -4.14 -4.02
CA SER A 73 29.30 -3.15 -4.94
C SER A 73 28.36 -3.00 -6.14
N GLU A 74 28.67 -2.15 -7.09
CA GLU A 74 27.83 -1.93 -8.27
C GLU A 74 27.52 -3.26 -8.97
N GLU A 75 26.22 -3.59 -9.06
CA GLU A 75 25.68 -4.83 -9.65
C GLU A 75 26.17 -6.16 -9.04
N VAL A 76 26.95 -6.13 -7.94
CA VAL A 76 27.39 -7.34 -7.25
C VAL A 76 26.53 -7.59 -6.02
N TYR A 77 25.86 -8.72 -6.02
CA TYR A 77 24.94 -9.11 -4.96
C TYR A 77 25.42 -10.31 -4.18
N GLN A 78 25.08 -10.34 -2.89
CA GLN A 78 25.39 -11.41 -1.96
C GLN A 78 24.11 -11.84 -1.22
N ASN A 79 23.88 -13.16 -1.11
CA ASN A 79 22.80 -13.71 -0.30
C ASN A 79 23.18 -13.76 1.20
N LYS A 80 22.26 -14.25 2.06
CA LYS A 80 22.55 -14.32 3.51
C LYS A 80 23.54 -15.41 3.90
N PHE A 81 23.89 -16.32 3.01
CA PHE A 81 24.97 -17.30 3.21
C PHE A 81 26.35 -16.75 2.84
N LYS A 82 26.44 -15.48 2.45
CA LYS A 82 27.66 -14.82 1.99
C LYS A 82 28.17 -15.33 0.63
N GLU A 83 27.31 -15.95 -0.14
CA GLU A 83 27.60 -16.40 -1.50
C GLU A 83 27.36 -15.24 -2.47
N ILE A 84 28.29 -15.04 -3.42
CA ILE A 84 28.08 -14.13 -4.55
C ILE A 84 27.02 -14.72 -5.46
N VAL A 85 26.02 -13.91 -5.81
CA VAL A 85 24.89 -14.33 -6.62
C VAL A 85 25.09 -13.87 -8.05
N ASP A 86 25.51 -14.81 -8.93
CA ASP A 86 25.62 -14.60 -10.38
C ASP A 86 24.35 -15.16 -11.06
N VAL A 87 23.36 -14.29 -11.24
CA VAL A 87 22.10 -14.59 -11.94
C VAL A 87 21.81 -13.46 -12.91
N GLU A 88 20.87 -13.70 -13.84
CA GLU A 88 20.45 -12.67 -14.80
C GLU A 88 19.88 -11.44 -14.07
N SER A 89 20.48 -10.29 -14.33
CA SER A 89 20.18 -9.04 -13.63
C SER A 89 18.73 -8.60 -13.79
N ASP A 90 18.06 -9.00 -14.88
CA ASP A 90 16.64 -8.67 -15.13
C ASP A 90 15.68 -9.21 -14.07
N TYR A 91 16.11 -10.20 -13.31
CA TYR A 91 15.34 -10.81 -12.23
C TYR A 91 15.65 -10.25 -10.85
N ILE A 92 16.62 -9.33 -10.73
CA ILE A 92 16.95 -8.66 -9.46
C ILE A 92 16.36 -7.26 -9.45
N TYR A 93 15.54 -6.95 -8.46
CA TYR A 93 14.89 -5.65 -8.27
C TYR A 93 15.32 -5.03 -6.94
N PRO A 94 15.45 -3.68 -6.86
CA PRO A 94 15.66 -3.02 -5.58
C PRO A 94 14.53 -3.35 -4.60
N LEU A 95 14.84 -3.56 -3.31
CA LEU A 95 13.89 -3.93 -2.28
C LEU A 95 13.89 -2.94 -1.13
N LEU A 96 12.73 -2.43 -0.74
CA LEU A 96 12.50 -1.70 0.50
C LEU A 96 11.60 -2.49 1.45
N LYS A 97 11.85 -2.34 2.74
CA LYS A 97 11.08 -2.94 3.84
C LYS A 97 10.39 -1.87 4.69
N SER A 98 9.50 -2.29 5.57
CA SER A 98 8.79 -1.41 6.50
C SER A 98 9.69 -0.41 7.22
N THR A 99 10.86 -0.87 7.69
CA THR A 99 11.81 -0.02 8.40
C THR A 99 12.41 1.05 7.50
N ASP A 100 12.70 0.72 6.24
CA ASP A 100 13.23 1.68 5.26
C ASP A 100 12.19 2.77 4.97
N LEU A 101 10.93 2.38 4.76
CA LEU A 101 9.82 3.32 4.56
C LEU A 101 9.65 4.25 5.75
N PHE A 102 9.66 3.71 6.96
CA PHE A 102 9.48 4.50 8.18
C PHE A 102 10.58 5.56 8.33
N HIS A 103 11.83 5.16 8.12
CA HIS A 103 12.97 6.08 8.22
C HIS A 103 13.22 6.93 6.97
N GLY A 104 12.38 6.81 5.94
CA GLY A 104 12.52 7.57 4.69
C GLY A 104 13.75 7.21 3.87
N LYS A 105 14.27 5.99 4.04
CA LYS A 105 15.38 5.48 3.23
C LYS A 105 14.84 5.04 1.89
N VAL A 106 15.26 5.70 0.84
CA VAL A 106 14.80 5.45 -0.55
C VAL A 106 15.87 4.79 -1.42
N ASP A 107 17.12 4.87 -1.01
CA ASP A 107 18.29 4.21 -1.63
C ASP A 107 18.43 2.79 -1.06
N SER A 108 17.95 1.80 -1.75
CA SER A 108 18.06 0.42 -1.28
C SER A 108 19.41 -0.18 -1.69
N LYS A 109 20.20 -0.55 -0.68
CA LYS A 109 21.36 -1.46 -0.85
C LYS A 109 20.93 -2.94 -0.82
N ARG A 110 19.64 -3.22 -1.05
CA ARG A 110 19.09 -4.56 -1.10
C ARG A 110 18.47 -4.83 -2.45
N GLY A 111 18.62 -6.08 -2.89
CA GLY A 111 17.89 -6.62 -4.02
C GLY A 111 16.95 -7.73 -3.57
N VAL A 112 15.98 -8.03 -4.41
CA VAL A 112 15.15 -9.23 -4.30
C VAL A 112 15.05 -9.91 -5.65
N ILE A 113 15.15 -11.24 -5.64
CA ILE A 113 14.91 -12.04 -6.83
C ILE A 113 13.41 -12.14 -7.07
N VAL A 114 12.97 -11.83 -8.30
CA VAL A 114 11.57 -11.91 -8.73
C VAL A 114 11.45 -12.99 -9.80
N THR A 115 10.86 -14.11 -9.43
CA THR A 115 10.81 -15.33 -10.27
C THR A 115 9.64 -15.37 -11.24
N GLN A 116 8.66 -14.48 -11.08
CA GLN A 116 7.44 -14.44 -11.88
C GLN A 116 6.82 -13.02 -11.88
N LYS A 117 6.03 -12.72 -12.89
CA LYS A 117 5.33 -11.42 -13.00
C LYS A 117 3.90 -11.48 -12.48
N LYS A 118 3.28 -12.64 -12.45
CA LYS A 118 1.89 -12.87 -12.01
C LYS A 118 1.82 -14.07 -11.08
N ILE A 119 0.87 -14.02 -10.13
CA ILE A 119 0.63 -15.15 -9.23
C ILE A 119 0.20 -16.39 -10.04
N GLY A 120 0.90 -17.51 -9.79
CA GLY A 120 0.60 -18.78 -10.44
C GLY A 120 1.24 -18.95 -11.83
N GLU A 121 2.02 -18.00 -12.29
CA GLU A 121 2.84 -18.15 -13.50
C GLU A 121 3.83 -19.31 -13.33
N ASP A 122 3.99 -20.10 -14.40
CA ASP A 122 4.90 -21.24 -14.38
C ASP A 122 6.36 -20.77 -14.33
N THR A 123 7.01 -21.05 -13.21
CA THR A 123 8.41 -20.68 -12.99
C THR A 123 9.39 -21.63 -13.67
N SER A 124 8.94 -22.77 -14.26
CA SER A 124 9.82 -23.69 -15.01
C SER A 124 10.39 -23.04 -16.26
N ILE A 125 9.72 -22.02 -16.80
CA ILE A 125 10.21 -21.22 -17.93
C ILE A 125 11.58 -20.62 -17.67
N LEU A 126 11.94 -20.37 -16.40
CA LEU A 126 13.25 -19.85 -16.00
C LEU A 126 14.39 -20.79 -16.41
N GLN A 127 14.11 -22.08 -16.61
CA GLN A 127 15.13 -23.00 -17.08
C GLN A 127 15.70 -22.58 -18.44
N GLN A 128 14.88 -21.98 -19.28
CA GLN A 128 15.29 -21.50 -20.61
C GLN A 128 15.59 -20.01 -20.62
N SER A 129 14.74 -19.19 -19.98
CA SER A 129 14.84 -17.73 -20.04
C SER A 129 15.88 -17.14 -19.09
N ALA A 130 16.26 -17.86 -18.01
CA ALA A 130 17.22 -17.41 -17.01
C ALA A 130 17.96 -18.61 -16.40
N PRO A 131 18.82 -19.30 -17.18
CA PRO A 131 19.45 -20.56 -16.76
C PRO A 131 20.36 -20.43 -15.54
N LYS A 132 21.04 -19.29 -15.35
CA LYS A 132 21.85 -19.03 -14.13
C LYS A 132 20.95 -18.92 -12.91
N LEU A 133 19.86 -18.16 -13.00
CA LEU A 133 18.87 -18.03 -11.93
C LEU A 133 18.23 -19.41 -11.62
N TRP A 134 17.86 -20.17 -12.64
CA TRP A 134 17.30 -21.50 -12.45
C TRP A 134 18.26 -22.40 -11.69
N LYS A 135 19.54 -22.44 -12.08
CA LYS A 135 20.60 -23.23 -11.41
C LYS A 135 20.74 -22.81 -9.95
N TYR A 136 20.78 -21.50 -9.68
CA TYR A 136 20.87 -20.95 -8.33
C TYR A 136 19.68 -21.37 -7.46
N LEU A 137 18.45 -21.21 -7.96
CA LEU A 137 17.24 -21.59 -7.24
C LEU A 137 17.16 -23.09 -6.96
N LYS A 138 17.57 -23.92 -7.92
CA LYS A 138 17.65 -25.38 -7.76
C LYS A 138 18.68 -25.78 -6.71
N TYR A 139 19.84 -25.16 -6.70
CA TYR A 139 20.89 -25.41 -5.70
C TYR A 139 20.38 -25.12 -4.28
N HIS A 140 19.55 -24.10 -4.13
CA HIS A 140 18.95 -23.71 -2.85
C HIS A 140 17.53 -24.23 -2.63
N SER A 141 17.06 -25.25 -3.37
CA SER A 141 15.68 -25.74 -3.29
C SER A 141 15.22 -26.09 -1.88
N ASN A 142 16.11 -26.60 -1.04
CA ASN A 142 15.84 -26.91 0.36
C ASN A 142 15.40 -25.72 1.20
N GLN A 143 15.72 -24.48 0.81
CA GLN A 143 15.23 -23.28 1.51
C GLN A 143 13.76 -22.98 1.16
N PHE A 144 13.33 -23.35 -0.03
CA PHE A 144 11.94 -23.23 -0.46
C PHE A 144 11.07 -24.33 0.16
N ASP A 145 11.62 -25.53 0.33
CA ASP A 145 10.90 -26.64 0.98
C ASP A 145 10.60 -26.37 2.48
N LYS A 146 11.42 -25.55 3.13
CA LYS A 146 11.22 -25.11 4.53
C LYS A 146 10.09 -24.08 4.70
N ARG A 147 9.49 -23.55 3.61
CA ARG A 147 8.40 -22.58 3.69
C ARG A 147 7.17 -23.18 4.37
N LYS A 148 6.72 -22.56 5.46
CA LYS A 148 5.62 -23.09 6.30
C LYS A 148 4.23 -22.68 5.82
N SER A 149 4.12 -21.59 5.03
CA SER A 149 2.84 -21.04 4.62
C SER A 149 2.14 -21.95 3.61
N SER A 150 0.88 -22.26 3.85
CA SER A 150 0.04 -23.08 2.98
C SER A 150 -0.18 -22.48 1.59
N ILE A 151 0.08 -21.17 1.40
CA ILE A 151 -0.08 -20.49 0.11
C ILE A 151 0.82 -21.07 -0.99
N TYR A 152 1.93 -21.75 -0.62
CA TYR A 152 2.87 -22.35 -1.56
C TYR A 152 2.48 -23.78 -1.97
N LYS A 153 1.53 -24.41 -1.27
CA LYS A 153 1.11 -25.79 -1.59
C LYS A 153 0.47 -25.85 -2.97
N GLY A 154 0.94 -26.78 -3.80
CA GLY A 154 0.44 -26.97 -5.16
C GLY A 154 0.71 -25.80 -6.11
N LYS A 155 1.65 -24.93 -5.80
CA LYS A 155 2.10 -23.86 -6.68
C LYS A 155 3.41 -24.22 -7.37
N PRO A 156 3.73 -23.55 -8.52
CA PRO A 156 5.01 -23.75 -9.18
C PRO A 156 6.19 -23.59 -8.22
N ALA A 157 7.29 -24.29 -8.47
CA ALA A 157 8.50 -24.16 -7.67
C ALA A 157 8.96 -22.71 -7.64
N PHE A 158 9.55 -22.27 -6.51
CA PHE A 158 10.09 -20.90 -6.34
C PHE A 158 9.05 -19.78 -6.47
N SER A 159 7.74 -20.10 -6.42
CA SER A 159 6.67 -19.09 -6.47
C SER A 159 6.80 -18.04 -5.39
N ILE A 160 6.41 -16.82 -5.75
CA ILE A 160 6.26 -15.66 -4.86
C ILE A 160 4.81 -15.17 -4.90
N PHE A 161 4.39 -14.42 -3.85
CA PHE A 161 3.07 -13.83 -3.74
C PHE A 161 3.17 -12.32 -3.54
N GLY A 162 2.05 -11.62 -3.64
CA GLY A 162 2.06 -10.16 -3.62
C GLY A 162 2.68 -9.55 -4.87
N ILE A 163 2.65 -10.29 -5.98
CA ILE A 163 3.21 -9.91 -7.28
C ILE A 163 2.09 -9.76 -8.32
N GLY A 164 2.25 -8.84 -9.24
CA GLY A 164 1.38 -8.55 -10.37
C GLY A 164 1.85 -7.29 -11.08
N ASP A 165 1.16 -6.88 -12.15
CA ASP A 165 1.53 -5.68 -12.94
C ASP A 165 1.71 -4.44 -12.06
N TYR A 166 0.89 -4.33 -10.98
CA TYR A 166 0.98 -3.27 -9.97
C TYR A 166 2.34 -3.21 -9.24
N SER A 167 3.07 -4.32 -9.15
CA SER A 167 4.37 -4.37 -8.49
C SER A 167 5.46 -3.72 -9.34
N PHE A 168 5.27 -3.65 -10.65
CA PHE A 168 6.21 -3.08 -11.61
C PHE A 168 5.93 -1.62 -11.96
N SER A 169 4.93 -0.99 -11.32
CA SER A 169 4.73 0.45 -11.44
C SER A 169 5.97 1.20 -10.98
N LEU A 170 6.41 2.19 -11.75
CA LEU A 170 7.58 3.01 -11.44
C LEU A 170 7.35 3.89 -10.20
N TYR A 171 6.12 4.38 -10.05
CA TYR A 171 5.72 5.22 -8.91
C TYR A 171 4.71 4.49 -8.03
N LYS A 172 4.91 4.59 -6.72
CA LYS A 172 4.00 4.01 -5.72
C LYS A 172 3.88 4.96 -4.52
N VAL A 173 2.76 4.91 -3.85
CA VAL A 173 2.62 5.47 -2.50
C VAL A 173 2.56 4.32 -1.52
N ALA A 174 3.46 4.29 -0.56
CA ALA A 174 3.65 3.15 0.34
C ALA A 174 3.65 3.56 1.81
N ILE A 175 3.25 2.64 2.66
CA ILE A 175 3.23 2.77 4.12
C ILE A 175 3.71 1.48 4.78
N SER A 176 4.41 1.62 5.91
CA SER A 176 4.76 0.50 6.77
C SER A 176 3.53 -0.07 7.48
N GLY A 177 3.37 -1.39 7.47
CA GLY A 177 2.35 -2.08 8.26
C GLY A 177 2.70 -2.26 9.74
N PHE A 178 3.98 -2.10 10.12
CA PHE A 178 4.48 -2.42 11.47
C PHE A 178 4.65 -1.20 12.38
N HIS A 179 4.85 -0.02 11.82
CA HIS A 179 5.14 1.17 12.62
C HIS A 179 3.85 1.83 13.09
N LYS A 180 3.85 2.28 14.35
CA LYS A 180 2.70 2.89 15.01
C LYS A 180 2.35 4.26 14.43
N GLN A 181 3.36 5.01 13.99
CA GLN A 181 3.16 6.30 13.33
C GLN A 181 2.90 6.08 11.84
N PRO A 182 1.71 6.41 11.33
CA PRO A 182 1.42 6.33 9.90
C PRO A 182 2.18 7.43 9.15
N ILE A 183 3.02 7.01 8.20
CA ILE A 183 3.76 7.92 7.31
C ILE A 183 3.73 7.32 5.92
N PHE A 184 3.10 8.03 4.99
CA PHE A 184 3.06 7.64 3.59
C PHE A 184 4.28 8.20 2.86
N ARG A 185 4.90 7.36 2.03
CA ARG A 185 6.11 7.69 1.27
C ARG A 185 5.89 7.49 -0.22
N ILE A 186 6.45 8.39 -1.01
CA ILE A 186 6.56 8.21 -2.45
C ILE A 186 7.73 7.27 -2.72
N ILE A 187 7.48 6.25 -3.55
CA ILE A 187 8.49 5.34 -4.06
C ILE A 187 8.65 5.64 -5.54
N PHE A 188 9.87 5.85 -5.96
CA PHE A 188 10.25 6.14 -7.35
C PHE A 188 11.35 5.18 -7.82
N PRO A 189 11.52 4.98 -9.13
CA PRO A 189 12.45 3.99 -9.65
C PRO A 189 13.92 4.32 -9.32
N ILE A 190 14.74 3.29 -9.16
CA ILE A 190 16.20 3.41 -9.11
C ILE A 190 16.74 2.92 -10.46
N ASN A 191 17.53 3.73 -11.16
CA ASN A 191 18.07 3.41 -12.49
C ASN A 191 16.97 2.90 -13.44
N ASN A 192 15.81 3.59 -13.46
CA ASN A 192 14.62 3.22 -14.22
C ASN A 192 14.04 1.83 -13.89
N ARG A 193 14.45 1.23 -12.76
CA ARG A 193 13.89 -0.04 -12.26
C ARG A 193 12.87 0.22 -11.15
N PRO A 194 11.70 -0.43 -11.20
CA PRO A 194 10.71 -0.32 -10.13
C PRO A 194 11.24 -0.94 -8.84
N ILE A 195 11.02 -0.25 -7.73
CA ILE A 195 11.35 -0.77 -6.40
C ILE A 195 10.26 -1.76 -5.97
N MET A 196 10.67 -2.93 -5.50
CA MET A 196 9.81 -3.90 -4.84
C MET A 196 9.71 -3.59 -3.34
N LEU A 197 8.57 -3.92 -2.77
CA LEU A 197 8.29 -3.79 -1.34
C LEU A 197 8.06 -5.18 -0.75
N ASP A 198 8.50 -5.43 0.48
CA ASP A 198 8.24 -6.71 1.14
C ASP A 198 6.81 -6.78 1.71
N ASP A 199 6.38 -7.95 2.16
CA ASP A 199 5.00 -8.23 2.66
C ASP A 199 4.65 -7.48 3.95
N THR A 200 5.58 -6.73 4.52
CA THR A 200 5.35 -5.87 5.69
C THR A 200 4.89 -4.46 5.31
N CYS A 201 4.90 -4.16 4.02
CA CYS A 201 4.51 -2.88 3.43
C CYS A 201 3.16 -2.99 2.72
N TYR A 202 2.41 -1.90 2.72
CA TYR A 202 1.24 -1.71 1.86
C TYR A 202 1.49 -0.56 0.90
N PHE A 203 0.95 -0.65 -0.32
CA PHE A 203 1.12 0.39 -1.32
C PHE A 203 -0.02 0.46 -2.33
N VAL A 204 -0.12 1.59 -3.01
CA VAL A 204 -0.90 1.78 -4.23
C VAL A 204 0.04 2.14 -5.38
N PRO A 205 -0.12 1.54 -6.57
CA PRO A 205 0.59 1.95 -7.77
C PRO A 205 0.06 3.31 -8.26
N CYS A 206 0.94 4.14 -8.78
CA CYS A 206 0.62 5.41 -9.40
C CYS A 206 1.15 5.45 -10.83
N ASN A 207 0.41 6.12 -11.72
CA ASN A 207 0.77 6.20 -13.13
C ASN A 207 1.84 7.25 -13.42
N SER A 208 2.01 8.23 -12.51
CA SER A 208 2.98 9.30 -12.66
C SER A 208 3.50 9.77 -11.30
N LEU A 209 4.59 10.54 -11.29
CA LEU A 209 5.12 11.20 -10.10
C LEU A 209 4.10 12.18 -9.52
N GLU A 210 3.43 12.94 -10.37
CA GLU A 210 2.40 13.91 -9.98
C GLU A 210 1.26 13.23 -9.20
N SER A 211 0.75 12.10 -9.72
CA SER A 211 -0.27 11.30 -9.03
C SER A 211 0.23 10.79 -7.68
N ALA A 212 1.48 10.32 -7.61
CA ALA A 212 2.07 9.84 -6.36
C ALA A 212 2.22 10.96 -5.32
N ILE A 213 2.61 12.16 -5.76
CA ILE A 213 2.71 13.34 -4.90
C ILE A 213 1.35 13.70 -4.33
N LEU A 214 0.32 13.86 -5.17
CA LEU A 214 -1.04 14.20 -4.72
C LEU A 214 -1.60 13.18 -3.73
N VAL A 215 -1.50 11.89 -4.06
CA VAL A 215 -1.94 10.80 -3.18
C VAL A 215 -1.19 10.83 -1.84
N THR A 216 0.10 11.11 -1.85
CA THR A 216 0.91 11.21 -0.63
C THR A 216 0.52 12.42 0.21
N CYS A 217 0.32 13.58 -0.39
CA CYS A 217 -0.15 14.80 0.31
C CYS A 217 -1.52 14.56 0.97
N LEU A 218 -2.45 13.93 0.24
CA LEU A 218 -3.78 13.60 0.76
C LEU A 218 -3.70 12.65 1.96
N PHE A 219 -2.98 11.54 1.86
CA PHE A 219 -2.87 10.57 2.96
C PHE A 219 -2.03 11.07 4.15
N ASN A 220 -1.06 11.95 3.94
CA ASN A 220 -0.30 12.59 5.02
C ASN A 220 -1.00 13.83 5.60
N SER A 221 -2.20 14.20 5.13
CA SER A 221 -2.97 15.26 5.76
C SER A 221 -3.32 14.89 7.20
N TYR A 222 -3.35 15.89 8.09
CA TYR A 222 -3.62 15.65 9.50
C TYR A 222 -4.94 14.91 9.74
N ILE A 223 -5.99 15.23 8.98
CA ILE A 223 -7.31 14.62 9.15
C ILE A 223 -7.30 13.13 8.79
N CYS A 224 -6.54 12.74 7.74
CA CYS A 224 -6.36 11.33 7.37
C CYS A 224 -5.53 10.58 8.40
N LEU A 225 -4.45 11.20 8.89
CA LEU A 225 -3.61 10.59 9.93
C LEU A 225 -4.36 10.44 11.26
N ASP A 226 -5.20 11.40 11.63
CA ASP A 226 -6.05 11.30 12.81
C ASP A 226 -7.12 10.22 12.67
N PHE A 227 -7.73 10.08 11.49
CA PHE A 227 -8.63 8.96 11.20
C PHE A 227 -7.93 7.61 11.38
N ILE A 228 -6.73 7.45 10.83
CA ILE A 228 -5.94 6.21 10.95
C ILE A 228 -5.63 5.94 12.43
N LYS A 229 -5.12 6.92 13.17
CA LYS A 229 -4.77 6.79 14.59
C LYS A 229 -5.99 6.46 15.44
N SER A 230 -7.11 7.14 15.22
CA SER A 230 -8.34 6.93 16.00
C SER A 230 -8.97 5.56 15.79
N THR A 231 -8.67 4.91 14.65
CA THR A 231 -9.19 3.56 14.31
C THR A 231 -8.20 2.44 14.55
N THR A 232 -6.96 2.75 14.99
CA THR A 232 -5.86 1.80 15.08
C THR A 232 -5.47 1.54 16.53
N PHE A 233 -5.45 0.27 16.92
CA PHE A 233 -4.90 -0.15 18.20
C PHE A 233 -3.39 -0.32 18.06
N LEU A 234 -2.64 0.60 18.66
CA LEU A 234 -1.20 0.74 18.43
C LEU A 234 -0.34 -0.33 19.11
N ASP A 235 -0.89 -1.14 19.97
CA ASP A 235 -0.27 -2.32 20.57
C ASP A 235 -0.32 -3.57 19.69
N ALA A 236 -1.13 -3.55 18.64
CA ALA A 236 -1.16 -4.63 17.65
C ALA A 236 0.19 -4.78 16.92
N LYS A 237 0.60 -6.02 16.65
CA LYS A 237 1.83 -6.32 15.90
C LYS A 237 1.87 -5.66 14.51
N ARG A 238 0.70 -5.55 13.86
CA ARG A 238 0.53 -4.87 12.56
C ARG A 238 -0.63 -3.87 12.70
N PRO A 239 -0.37 -2.67 13.24
CA PRO A 239 -1.42 -1.69 13.50
C PRO A 239 -2.06 -1.18 12.20
N ILE A 240 -1.26 -0.96 11.17
CA ILE A 240 -1.75 -0.57 9.85
C ILE A 240 -2.07 -1.82 9.03
N THR A 241 -3.30 -1.94 8.55
CA THR A 241 -3.76 -3.10 7.77
C THR A 241 -4.30 -2.66 6.41
N LYS A 242 -4.27 -3.57 5.43
CA LYS A 242 -4.89 -3.34 4.12
C LYS A 242 -6.37 -2.98 4.25
N LYS A 243 -7.10 -3.65 5.17
CA LYS A 243 -8.53 -3.39 5.41
C LYS A 243 -8.77 -1.97 5.89
N LEU A 244 -7.95 -1.47 6.81
CA LEU A 244 -8.01 -0.08 7.28
C LEU A 244 -7.76 0.89 6.13
N LEU A 245 -6.68 0.71 5.38
CA LEU A 245 -6.33 1.59 4.25
C LEU A 245 -7.42 1.59 3.16
N GLN A 246 -8.03 0.43 2.89
CA GLN A 246 -9.12 0.29 1.92
C GLN A 246 -10.44 0.92 2.41
N SER A 247 -10.60 1.15 3.71
CA SER A 247 -11.79 1.79 4.30
C SER A 247 -11.71 3.32 4.36
N ILE A 248 -10.65 3.93 3.87
CA ILE A 248 -10.54 5.39 3.79
C ILE A 248 -11.28 5.86 2.54
N ASP A 249 -12.32 6.67 2.72
CA ASP A 249 -13.03 7.31 1.61
C ASP A 249 -12.15 8.41 1.00
N PHE A 250 -11.55 8.05 -0.12
CA PHE A 250 -10.59 8.92 -0.80
C PHE A 250 -11.27 10.14 -1.44
N ASN A 251 -12.52 10.00 -1.89
CA ASN A 251 -13.27 11.13 -2.44
C ASN A 251 -13.65 12.13 -1.34
N ALA A 252 -14.11 11.62 -0.19
CA ALA A 252 -14.37 12.48 0.96
C ALA A 252 -13.10 13.22 1.42
N LEU A 253 -11.94 12.54 1.37
CA LEU A 253 -10.65 13.14 1.70
C LEU A 253 -10.27 14.26 0.72
N ILE A 254 -10.40 14.04 -0.59
CA ILE A 254 -10.14 15.05 -1.63
C ILE A 254 -11.05 16.27 -1.42
N ASN A 255 -12.35 16.05 -1.17
CA ASN A 255 -13.32 17.13 -1.02
C ASN A 255 -13.15 17.94 0.28
N HIS A 256 -12.51 17.34 1.29
CA HIS A 256 -12.28 17.98 2.58
C HIS A 256 -11.08 18.94 2.57
N ILE A 257 -10.06 18.66 1.76
CA ILE A 257 -8.82 19.44 1.73
C ILE A 257 -8.98 20.60 0.73
N PRO A 258 -8.77 21.86 1.13
CA PRO A 258 -8.80 23.00 0.20
C PRO A 258 -7.78 22.80 -0.94
N GLN A 259 -8.24 22.98 -2.17
CA GLN A 259 -7.40 22.76 -3.36
C GLN A 259 -6.12 23.58 -3.35
N GLU A 260 -6.20 24.87 -2.94
CA GLU A 260 -5.03 25.75 -2.84
C GLU A 260 -3.97 25.19 -1.89
N GLN A 261 -4.40 24.66 -0.74
CA GLN A 261 -3.50 24.01 0.23
C GLN A 261 -2.86 22.77 -0.36
N LEU A 262 -3.64 21.93 -1.04
CA LEU A 262 -3.15 20.72 -1.68
C LEU A 262 -2.13 21.04 -2.78
N VAL A 263 -2.43 22.00 -3.64
CA VAL A 263 -1.54 22.46 -4.72
C VAL A 263 -0.23 23.02 -4.14
N LYS A 264 -0.32 23.83 -3.06
CA LYS A 264 0.89 24.36 -2.39
C LYS A 264 1.77 23.22 -1.83
N GLN A 265 1.16 22.25 -1.16
CA GLN A 265 1.88 21.08 -0.64
C GLN A 265 2.48 20.24 -1.76
N ALA A 266 1.73 20.00 -2.84
CA ALA A 266 2.19 19.24 -4.00
C ALA A 266 3.40 19.91 -4.67
N ASN A 267 3.39 21.24 -4.83
CA ASN A 267 4.53 21.98 -5.34
C ASN A 267 5.76 21.82 -4.44
N CYS A 268 5.60 21.93 -3.11
CA CYS A 268 6.70 21.74 -2.17
C CYS A 268 7.29 20.32 -2.27
N GLU A 269 6.43 19.29 -2.36
CA GLU A 269 6.91 17.92 -2.53
C GLU A 269 7.57 17.71 -3.91
N TYR A 270 7.01 18.26 -4.98
CA TYR A 270 7.61 18.15 -6.31
C TYR A 270 9.02 18.73 -6.36
N GLN A 271 9.25 19.89 -5.75
CA GLN A 271 10.57 20.52 -5.68
C GLN A 271 11.60 19.67 -4.92
N ARG A 272 11.18 18.82 -3.98
CA ARG A 272 12.09 17.89 -3.30
C ARG A 272 12.62 16.79 -4.23
N PHE A 273 11.79 16.35 -5.21
CA PHE A 273 12.17 15.30 -6.16
C PHE A 273 12.82 15.87 -7.43
N GLN A 274 12.48 17.09 -7.79
CA GLN A 274 12.92 17.77 -9.00
C GLN A 274 13.39 19.20 -8.68
N PRO A 275 14.46 19.38 -7.85
CA PRO A 275 14.85 20.69 -7.32
C PRO A 275 15.29 21.70 -8.40
N TYR A 276 15.67 21.20 -9.57
CA TYR A 276 16.13 22.03 -10.70
C TYR A 276 15.11 22.09 -11.87
N SER A 277 13.88 21.64 -11.64
CA SER A 277 12.85 21.64 -12.67
C SER A 277 12.07 22.96 -12.65
N ASP A 278 12.08 23.67 -13.77
CA ASP A 278 11.21 24.83 -14.02
C ASP A 278 9.83 24.42 -14.58
N LYS A 279 9.55 23.10 -14.68
CA LYS A 279 8.29 22.58 -15.21
C LYS A 279 7.14 23.00 -14.28
N LYS A 280 6.22 23.79 -14.83
CA LYS A 280 4.94 24.06 -14.16
C LYS A 280 4.02 22.85 -14.31
N ILE A 281 3.57 22.32 -13.17
CA ILE A 281 2.66 21.19 -13.14
C ILE A 281 1.22 21.70 -13.04
N ASP A 282 0.35 21.18 -13.90
CA ASP A 282 -1.09 21.37 -13.79
C ASP A 282 -1.64 20.36 -12.75
N TRP A 283 -1.60 20.77 -11.48
CA TRP A 283 -2.06 19.95 -10.38
C TRP A 283 -3.57 19.69 -10.39
N LEU A 284 -4.36 20.59 -10.96
CA LEU A 284 -5.80 20.43 -11.04
C LEU A 284 -6.16 19.32 -12.02
N SER A 285 -5.56 19.33 -13.19
CA SER A 285 -5.70 18.24 -14.18
C SER A 285 -5.19 16.90 -13.61
N ALA A 286 -4.05 16.92 -12.89
CA ALA A 286 -3.53 15.72 -12.24
C ALA A 286 -4.47 15.19 -11.15
N LEU A 287 -5.12 16.07 -10.37
CA LEU A 287 -6.11 15.70 -9.37
C LEU A 287 -7.38 15.11 -9.98
N GLU A 288 -7.83 15.65 -11.10
CA GLU A 288 -8.99 15.13 -11.83
C GLU A 288 -8.74 13.73 -12.39
N SER A 289 -7.51 13.42 -12.74
CA SER A 289 -7.09 12.11 -13.27
C SER A 289 -7.01 11.01 -12.21
N LEU A 290 -7.07 11.35 -10.90
CA LEU A 290 -7.02 10.36 -9.83
C LEU A 290 -8.27 9.47 -9.84
N PRO A 291 -8.16 8.18 -9.46
CA PRO A 291 -9.29 7.27 -9.38
C PRO A 291 -10.35 7.82 -8.42
N LYS A 292 -11.60 7.89 -8.89
CA LYS A 292 -12.76 8.32 -8.11
C LYS A 292 -13.75 7.16 -7.98
N ASN A 293 -14.50 7.11 -6.88
CA ASN A 293 -15.62 6.19 -6.77
C ASN A 293 -16.69 6.60 -7.79
N ILE A 294 -17.09 5.66 -8.65
CA ILE A 294 -18.24 5.88 -9.53
C ILE A 294 -19.49 5.82 -8.65
N THR A 295 -20.14 6.94 -8.43
CA THR A 295 -21.46 6.99 -7.77
C THR A 295 -22.50 6.53 -8.79
N ILE A 296 -23.47 5.70 -8.39
CA ILE A 296 -24.54 5.23 -9.28
C ILE A 296 -25.27 6.39 -9.96
N ALA A 297 -25.39 7.54 -9.30
CA ALA A 297 -25.90 8.77 -9.89
C ALA A 297 -25.12 9.23 -11.13
N SER A 298 -23.80 9.12 -11.13
CA SER A 298 -22.96 9.52 -12.28
C SER A 298 -23.04 8.56 -13.48
N VAL A 299 -23.57 7.37 -13.29
CA VAL A 299 -23.83 6.40 -14.37
C VAL A 299 -25.20 6.68 -15.02
N LEU A 300 -26.19 7.13 -14.24
CA LEU A 300 -27.52 7.46 -14.73
C LEU A 300 -27.53 8.74 -15.58
N ASP A 301 -26.69 9.72 -15.26
CA ASP A 301 -26.55 10.96 -16.05
C ASP A 301 -25.86 10.75 -17.42
N LYS A 302 -25.24 9.59 -17.66
CA LYS A 302 -24.59 9.23 -18.93
C LYS A 302 -25.40 8.28 -19.80
N CYS A 303 -26.60 7.85 -19.39
CA CYS A 303 -27.51 7.15 -20.26
C CYS A 303 -28.28 8.15 -21.12
N PRO A 304 -28.12 8.15 -22.47
CA PRO A 304 -28.98 8.94 -23.33
C PRO A 304 -30.41 8.41 -23.16
N SER A 305 -31.34 9.31 -22.87
CA SER A 305 -32.77 9.02 -22.82
C SER A 305 -33.21 8.48 -24.18
N GLN A 306 -33.32 7.18 -24.33
CA GLN A 306 -34.00 6.57 -25.46
C GLN A 306 -35.50 6.71 -25.23
N THR A 307 -36.07 7.79 -25.74
CA THR A 307 -37.49 7.88 -26.05
C THR A 307 -37.84 6.93 -27.19
N HIS A 308 -38.22 5.73 -26.87
CA HIS A 308 -38.97 4.87 -27.79
C HIS A 308 -40.39 4.67 -27.29
N ASN A 309 -41.29 5.58 -27.72
CA ASN A 309 -42.69 5.30 -27.88
C ASN A 309 -42.86 4.21 -28.93
N LYS A 310 -43.15 2.98 -28.51
CA LYS A 310 -43.85 1.99 -29.32
C LYS A 310 -45.16 1.63 -28.64
N GLN A 311 -46.24 2.26 -29.10
CA GLN A 311 -47.61 1.76 -28.92
C GLN A 311 -47.67 0.34 -29.47
N LEU A 312 -47.90 -0.62 -28.59
CA LEU A 312 -48.37 -1.97 -28.97
C LEU A 312 -49.88 -1.90 -29.12
N THR A 313 -50.39 -1.88 -30.37
CA THR A 313 -51.79 -2.20 -30.71
C THR A 313 -51.94 -3.71 -30.61
N LEU A 314 -52.76 -4.14 -29.64
CA LEU A 314 -53.34 -5.48 -29.59
C LEU A 314 -54.45 -5.55 -30.66
N ASN A 315 -54.29 -6.43 -31.64
CA ASN A 315 -55.40 -6.90 -32.46
C ASN A 315 -55.88 -8.24 -31.90
N VAL A 316 -57.19 -8.32 -31.78
CA VAL A 316 -58.08 -9.44 -31.38
C VAL A 316 -57.91 -10.64 -32.30
#